data_a60edbc75cb0bff4309b9fe6f6d9e312
#
_entry.id   a60edbc75cb0bff4309b9fe6f6d9e312
#
_cell.length_a   1.000
_cell.length_b   1.000
_cell.length_c   1.000
_cell.angle_alpha   90.00
_cell.angle_beta   90.00
_cell.angle_gamma   90.00
#
_symmetry.space_group_name_H-M   'P 1'
#
loop_
_entity.id
_entity.type
_entity.pdbx_description
1 polymer ?
#
loop_
_entity_poly.entity_id
_entity_poly.type
_entity_poly.pdbx_seq_one_letter_code
_entity_poly.pdbx_strand_id
1 'polypeptide(L)'
;MITPEYIDDSQYFCIPYVEEDLLLSLPLNHPLASKKEIKFHDLDGQTMLLYSNIGFWHDLHMQKTPKTKYLLQEERFTFNEIVKASTLPSYTSNLSIKREGKMSDRIILPIDEEEAHVTYYVVMLKKNKKKYKDLIDKIDHYYDY
;
A
#
# COMPACT_ATOMS: atom_id res chain seq x y z
N MET A 1 -1.87 -15.62 -11.71
CA MET A 1 -2.51 -15.11 -10.48
C MET A 1 -1.49 -14.28 -9.72
N ILE A 2 -1.91 -13.18 -9.16
CA ILE A 2 -1.08 -12.35 -8.27
C ILE A 2 -1.63 -12.52 -6.85
N THR A 3 -0.76 -12.80 -5.88
CA THR A 3 -1.14 -13.09 -4.50
C THR A 3 -0.15 -12.47 -3.51
N PRO A 4 -0.62 -12.05 -2.32
CA PRO A 4 0.28 -11.56 -1.27
C PRO A 4 0.99 -12.67 -0.51
N GLU A 5 0.71 -13.94 -0.82
CA GLU A 5 1.29 -15.10 -0.15
C GLU A 5 2.17 -15.91 -1.10
N TYR A 6 3.33 -16.34 -0.59
CA TYR A 6 4.17 -17.28 -1.32
C TYR A 6 3.50 -18.65 -1.35
N ILE A 7 3.40 -19.24 -2.54
CA ILE A 7 2.83 -20.58 -2.74
C ILE A 7 3.95 -21.60 -2.86
N ASP A 8 4.09 -22.43 -1.84
CA ASP A 8 5.05 -23.55 -1.84
C ASP A 8 4.32 -24.85 -2.22
N ASP A 9 4.09 -25.00 -3.52
CA ASP A 9 3.45 -26.18 -4.09
C ASP A 9 4.20 -26.60 -5.36
N SER A 10 4.49 -27.90 -5.46
CA SER A 10 5.31 -28.47 -6.54
C SER A 10 4.70 -28.28 -7.95
N GLN A 11 3.39 -28.05 -8.03
CA GLN A 11 2.70 -27.84 -9.31
C GLN A 11 2.76 -26.39 -9.81
N TYR A 12 3.13 -25.45 -8.93
CA TYR A 12 3.12 -24.02 -9.23
C TYR A 12 4.52 -23.45 -9.30
N PHE A 13 4.69 -22.50 -10.19
CA PHE A 13 5.84 -21.61 -10.25
C PHE A 13 5.43 -20.30 -9.57
N CYS A 14 6.18 -19.89 -8.55
CA CYS A 14 5.88 -18.72 -7.75
C CYS A 14 7.12 -17.84 -7.67
N ILE A 15 7.01 -16.60 -8.13
CA ILE A 15 8.10 -15.63 -8.10
C ILE A 15 7.64 -14.30 -7.49
N PRO A 16 8.54 -13.58 -6.79
CA PRO A 16 8.24 -12.24 -6.34
C PRO A 16 7.94 -11.33 -7.55
N TYR A 17 6.95 -10.46 -7.40
CA TYR A 17 6.55 -9.53 -8.44
C TYR A 17 6.83 -8.09 -8.06
N VAL A 18 6.32 -7.65 -6.92
CA VAL A 18 6.45 -6.28 -6.45
C VAL A 18 6.27 -6.22 -4.93
N GLU A 19 6.95 -5.28 -4.31
CA GLU A 19 6.78 -4.98 -2.89
C GLU A 19 5.97 -3.71 -2.70
N GLU A 20 5.07 -3.72 -1.72
CA GLU A 20 4.28 -2.56 -1.35
C GLU A 20 4.43 -2.27 0.14
N ASP A 21 4.72 -1.01 0.45
CA ASP A 21 4.72 -0.49 1.80
C ASP A 21 3.55 0.46 2.00
N LEU A 22 2.75 0.20 3.04
CA LEU A 22 1.73 1.13 3.49
C LEU A 22 2.41 2.30 4.18
N LEU A 23 2.08 3.50 3.76
CA LEU A 23 2.67 4.75 4.24
C LEU A 23 1.57 5.68 4.75
N LEU A 24 1.96 6.63 5.58
CA LEU A 24 1.05 7.67 6.06
C LEU A 24 1.35 8.99 5.35
N SER A 25 0.30 9.63 4.86
CA SER A 25 0.32 10.97 4.27
C SER A 25 -0.28 11.97 5.25
N LEU A 26 0.47 13.01 5.59
CA LEU A 26 0.10 14.03 6.58
C LEU A 26 0.25 15.43 6.00
N PRO A 27 -0.62 16.39 6.37
CA PRO A 27 -0.32 17.79 6.12
C PRO A 27 0.91 18.24 6.91
N LEU A 28 1.64 19.23 6.40
CA LEU A 28 2.91 19.70 6.98
C LEU A 28 2.80 20.13 8.45
N ASN A 29 1.66 20.66 8.86
CA ASN A 29 1.42 21.15 10.21
C ASN A 29 0.79 20.14 11.16
N HIS A 30 0.64 18.88 10.73
CA HIS A 30 0.08 17.85 11.61
C HIS A 30 1.04 17.54 12.76
N PRO A 31 0.54 17.26 13.99
CA PRO A 31 1.41 16.93 15.12
C PRO A 31 2.37 15.75 14.88
N LEU A 32 1.95 14.74 14.12
CA LEU A 32 2.79 13.58 13.78
C LEU A 32 3.85 13.89 12.72
N ALA A 33 3.77 15.01 12.01
CA ALA A 33 4.65 15.34 10.90
C ALA A 33 6.12 15.55 11.33
N SER A 34 6.38 15.78 12.62
CA SER A 34 7.74 15.89 13.18
C SER A 34 8.40 14.54 13.46
N LYS A 35 7.66 13.46 13.42
CA LYS A 35 8.20 12.09 13.60
C LYS A 35 8.92 11.63 12.34
N LYS A 36 9.89 10.70 12.52
CA LYS A 36 10.57 10.04 11.41
C LYS A 36 9.78 8.85 10.87
N GLU A 37 9.04 8.20 11.75
CA GLU A 37 8.20 7.04 11.47
C GLU A 37 7.04 7.02 12.45
N ILE A 38 5.99 6.27 12.13
CA ILE A 38 4.83 6.10 13.01
C ILE A 38 4.52 4.62 13.21
N LYS A 39 3.72 4.35 14.23
CA LYS A 39 3.11 3.05 14.46
C LYS A 39 1.60 3.17 14.36
N PHE A 40 0.90 2.05 14.16
CA PHE A 40 -0.58 2.07 14.09
C PHE A 40 -1.22 2.67 15.33
N HIS A 41 -0.66 2.45 16.52
CA HIS A 41 -1.22 3.03 17.74
C HIS A 41 -1.18 4.57 17.75
N ASP A 42 -0.28 5.20 17.03
CA ASP A 42 -0.25 6.65 16.86
C ASP A 42 -1.49 7.18 16.12
N LEU A 43 -2.09 6.34 15.30
CA LEU A 43 -3.28 6.66 14.50
C LEU A 43 -4.59 6.29 15.20
N ASP A 44 -4.54 5.39 16.18
CA ASP A 44 -5.74 4.90 16.85
C ASP A 44 -6.44 6.02 17.61
N GLY A 45 -7.72 6.20 17.35
CA GLY A 45 -8.52 7.28 17.91
C GLY A 45 -8.53 8.59 17.12
N GLN A 46 -7.75 8.70 16.04
CA GLN A 46 -7.78 9.87 15.15
C GLN A 46 -8.89 9.76 14.11
N THR A 47 -9.17 10.87 13.43
CA THR A 47 -10.03 10.89 12.25
C THR A 47 -9.15 10.92 11.02
N MET A 48 -9.39 10.02 10.07
CA MET A 48 -8.59 9.86 8.85
C MET A 48 -9.48 9.79 7.61
N LEU A 49 -8.93 10.22 6.48
CA LEU A 49 -9.54 9.96 5.17
C LEU A 49 -9.14 8.57 4.69
N LEU A 50 -10.08 7.86 4.08
CA LEU A 50 -9.82 6.51 3.57
C LEU A 50 -10.46 6.32 2.19
N TYR A 51 -9.65 5.87 1.24
CA TYR A 51 -10.14 5.35 -0.03
C TYR A 51 -10.67 3.93 0.19
N SER A 52 -11.92 3.67 -0.16
CA SER A 52 -12.59 2.40 0.17
C SER A 52 -12.01 1.18 -0.56
N ASN A 53 -11.38 1.37 -1.71
CA ASN A 53 -10.80 0.29 -2.51
C ASN A 53 -9.27 0.15 -2.29
N ILE A 54 -8.85 0.06 -1.04
CA ILE A 54 -7.43 -0.11 -0.70
C ILE A 54 -6.94 -1.57 -0.77
N GLY A 55 -7.80 -2.49 -1.19
CA GLY A 55 -7.43 -3.87 -1.45
C GLY A 55 -6.93 -4.62 -0.22
N PHE A 56 -5.73 -5.17 -0.32
CA PHE A 56 -5.09 -5.96 0.74
C PHE A 56 -5.09 -5.29 2.11
N TRP A 57 -4.96 -3.97 2.17
CA TRP A 57 -4.84 -3.23 3.43
C TRP A 57 -6.16 -3.02 4.19
N HIS A 58 -7.30 -3.38 3.60
CA HIS A 58 -8.61 -3.08 4.16
C HIS A 58 -8.81 -3.68 5.56
N ASP A 59 -8.56 -4.97 5.72
CA ASP A 59 -8.74 -5.64 7.00
C ASP A 59 -7.69 -5.24 8.03
N LEU A 60 -6.47 -4.98 7.57
CA LEU A 60 -5.36 -4.60 8.44
C LEU A 60 -5.64 -3.31 9.21
N HIS A 61 -6.08 -2.25 8.54
CA HIS A 61 -6.32 -0.97 9.22
C HIS A 61 -7.47 -1.09 10.25
N MET A 62 -8.48 -1.91 9.98
CA MET A 62 -9.58 -2.12 10.91
C MET A 62 -9.12 -2.86 12.18
N GLN A 63 -8.21 -3.81 12.04
CA GLN A 63 -7.65 -4.56 13.17
C GLN A 63 -6.69 -3.73 14.01
N LYS A 64 -5.83 -2.93 13.36
CA LYS A 64 -4.75 -2.19 14.02
C LYS A 64 -5.17 -0.84 14.58
N THR A 65 -6.23 -0.25 14.05
CA THR A 65 -6.73 1.07 14.46
C THR A 65 -8.25 1.04 14.71
N PRO A 66 -8.72 0.20 15.68
CA PRO A 66 -10.16 0.00 15.87
C PRO A 66 -10.92 1.24 16.35
N LYS A 67 -10.24 2.21 16.97
CA LYS A 67 -10.84 3.45 17.47
C LYS A 67 -10.75 4.60 16.48
N THR A 68 -10.06 4.42 15.36
CA THR A 68 -9.93 5.45 14.34
C THR A 68 -11.25 5.62 13.59
N LYS A 69 -11.66 6.87 13.43
CA LYS A 69 -12.82 7.21 12.59
C LYS A 69 -12.35 7.46 11.17
N TYR A 70 -12.87 6.67 10.23
CA TYR A 70 -12.54 6.81 8.82
C TYR A 70 -13.66 7.50 8.05
N LEU A 71 -13.30 8.54 7.29
CA LEU A 71 -14.18 9.20 6.34
C LEU A 71 -13.92 8.56 4.97
N LEU A 72 -14.86 7.74 4.53
CA LEU A 72 -14.72 6.91 3.33
C LEU A 72 -15.07 7.70 2.06
N GLN A 73 -14.28 7.49 1.01
CA GLN A 73 -14.57 7.95 -0.34
C GLN A 73 -14.30 6.82 -1.34
N GLU A 74 -15.26 6.58 -2.21
CA GLU A 74 -15.25 5.46 -3.15
C GLU A 74 -14.56 5.78 -4.48
N GLU A 75 -14.57 7.05 -4.90
CA GLU A 75 -14.04 7.48 -6.17
C GLU A 75 -12.64 8.08 -6.01
N ARG A 76 -11.65 7.56 -6.75
CA ARG A 76 -10.23 7.86 -6.56
C ARG A 76 -9.87 9.31 -6.82
N PHE A 77 -10.39 9.91 -7.88
CA PHE A 77 -10.11 11.31 -8.20
C PHE A 77 -10.63 12.22 -7.10
N THR A 78 -11.87 12.03 -6.68
CA THR A 78 -12.49 12.81 -5.59
C THR A 78 -11.73 12.62 -4.29
N PHE A 79 -11.30 11.40 -3.97
CA PHE A 79 -10.47 11.13 -2.80
C PHE A 79 -9.18 11.96 -2.82
N ASN A 80 -8.47 11.97 -3.94
CA ASN A 80 -7.22 12.72 -4.08
C ASN A 80 -7.43 14.23 -3.93
N GLU A 81 -8.52 14.76 -4.48
CA GLU A 81 -8.85 16.19 -4.33
C GLU A 81 -9.18 16.56 -2.87
N ILE A 82 -9.91 15.69 -2.17
CA ILE A 82 -10.22 15.89 -0.75
C ILE A 82 -8.92 15.83 0.09
N VAL A 83 -8.03 14.89 -0.17
CA VAL A 83 -6.75 14.77 0.53
C VAL A 83 -5.93 16.06 0.38
N LYS A 84 -5.84 16.61 -0.83
CA LYS A 84 -5.10 17.87 -1.09
C LYS A 84 -5.64 19.04 -0.27
N ALA A 85 -6.95 19.11 -0.08
CA ALA A 85 -7.63 20.20 0.63
C ALA A 85 -7.77 19.95 2.13
N SER A 86 -7.48 18.75 2.62
CA SER A 86 -7.75 18.32 3.99
C SER A 86 -6.54 18.50 4.92
N THR A 87 -6.85 18.68 6.21
CA THR A 87 -5.88 18.63 7.30
C THR A 87 -5.80 17.25 7.94
N LEU A 88 -6.54 16.27 7.44
CA LEU A 88 -6.60 14.93 8.00
C LEU A 88 -5.53 14.00 7.41
N PRO A 89 -5.04 13.03 8.20
CA PRO A 89 -4.16 11.98 7.70
C PRO A 89 -4.89 11.07 6.70
N SER A 90 -4.11 10.47 5.81
CA SER A 90 -4.58 9.40 4.93
C SER A 90 -3.47 8.38 4.68
N TYR A 91 -3.84 7.16 4.28
CA TYR A 91 -2.87 6.18 3.83
C TYR A 91 -2.49 6.42 2.37
N THR A 92 -1.26 6.07 2.05
CA THR A 92 -0.74 5.96 0.69
C THR A 92 0.19 4.75 0.63
N SER A 93 0.84 4.53 -0.49
CA SER A 93 1.87 3.49 -0.62
C SER A 93 2.94 3.92 -1.61
N ASN A 94 4.08 3.21 -1.57
CA ASN A 94 5.15 3.43 -2.54
C ASN A 94 4.66 3.24 -3.98
N LEU A 95 3.75 2.27 -4.21
CA LEU A 95 3.18 2.03 -5.55
C LEU A 95 2.25 3.17 -5.99
N SER A 96 1.42 3.68 -5.08
CA SER A 96 0.56 4.82 -5.36
C SER A 96 1.38 6.08 -5.68
N ILE A 97 2.44 6.33 -4.92
CA ILE A 97 3.34 7.47 -5.15
C ILE A 97 4.05 7.33 -6.51
N LYS A 98 4.51 6.14 -6.85
CA LYS A 98 5.15 5.88 -8.15
C LYS A 98 4.21 6.14 -9.33
N ARG A 99 2.93 5.78 -9.18
CA ARG A 99 1.91 5.95 -10.22
C ARG A 99 1.41 7.37 -10.35
N GLU A 100 1.16 8.06 -9.24
CA GLU A 100 0.46 9.34 -9.19
C GLU A 100 1.35 10.52 -8.80
N GLY A 101 2.56 10.26 -8.31
CA GLY A 101 3.45 11.28 -7.76
C GLY A 101 3.13 11.62 -6.30
N LYS A 102 4.03 12.38 -5.67
CA LYS A 102 3.83 12.92 -4.33
C LYS A 102 2.95 14.16 -4.40
N MET A 103 2.02 14.28 -3.46
CA MET A 103 1.26 15.52 -3.29
C MET A 103 2.15 16.59 -2.66
N SER A 104 2.11 17.81 -3.21
CA SER A 104 2.71 18.99 -2.60
C SER A 104 2.03 19.28 -1.24
N ASP A 105 2.75 19.92 -0.33
CA ASP A 105 2.25 20.32 1.00
C ASP A 105 1.85 19.16 1.92
N ARG A 106 2.32 17.95 1.62
CA ARG A 106 2.12 16.80 2.50
C ARG A 106 3.45 16.06 2.75
N ILE A 107 3.56 15.47 3.93
CA ILE A 107 4.70 14.65 4.33
C ILE A 107 4.28 13.18 4.27
N ILE A 108 5.18 12.35 3.78
CA ILE A 108 5.02 10.89 3.76
C ILE A 108 5.90 10.28 4.83
N LEU A 109 5.30 9.55 5.76
CA LEU A 109 6.01 8.83 6.81
C LEU A 109 5.85 7.32 6.66
N PRO A 110 6.92 6.55 6.90
CA PRO A 110 6.81 5.11 6.97
C PRO A 110 6.05 4.67 8.24
N ILE A 111 5.35 3.55 8.13
CA ILE A 111 4.71 2.87 9.26
C ILE A 111 5.65 1.77 9.72
N ASP A 112 6.21 1.90 10.92
CA ASP A 112 7.15 0.94 11.51
C ASP A 112 6.39 -0.24 12.14
N GLU A 113 5.78 -1.02 11.26
CA GLU A 113 5.07 -2.26 11.59
C GLU A 113 5.35 -3.28 10.48
N GLU A 114 5.65 -4.51 10.86
CA GLU A 114 5.94 -5.58 9.90
C GLU A 114 4.77 -5.80 8.94
N GLU A 115 3.53 -5.71 9.45
CA GLU A 115 2.31 -5.91 8.67
C GLU A 115 2.04 -4.78 7.66
N ALA A 116 2.75 -3.65 7.76
CA ALA A 116 2.64 -2.56 6.79
C ALA A 116 3.45 -2.80 5.51
N HIS A 117 4.05 -3.96 5.37
CA HIS A 117 4.80 -4.39 4.19
C HIS A 117 4.21 -5.67 3.62
N VAL A 118 4.11 -5.75 2.29
CA VAL A 118 3.69 -6.96 1.59
C VAL A 118 4.53 -7.17 0.33
N THR A 119 4.86 -8.42 0.06
CA THR A 119 5.42 -8.85 -1.22
C THR A 119 4.33 -9.56 -1.99
N TYR A 120 4.04 -9.08 -3.19
CA TYR A 120 3.14 -9.77 -4.11
C TYR A 120 3.93 -10.75 -4.97
N TYR A 121 3.33 -11.88 -5.25
CA TYR A 121 3.93 -12.94 -6.05
C TYR A 121 3.08 -13.19 -7.29
N VAL A 122 3.74 -13.51 -8.39
CA VAL A 122 3.10 -14.09 -9.56
C VAL A 122 3.15 -15.61 -9.43
N VAL A 123 1.99 -16.24 -9.54
CA VAL A 123 1.83 -17.69 -9.43
C VAL A 123 1.23 -18.22 -10.70
N MET A 124 1.85 -19.26 -11.27
CA MET A 124 1.35 -19.94 -12.45
C MET A 124 1.64 -21.44 -12.35
N LEU A 125 0.87 -22.25 -13.08
CA LEU A 125 1.16 -23.65 -13.20
C LEU A 125 2.50 -23.86 -13.92
N LYS A 126 3.35 -24.74 -13.42
CA LYS A 126 4.66 -25.04 -14.02
C LYS A 126 4.56 -25.47 -15.49
N LYS A 127 3.50 -26.18 -15.85
CA LYS A 127 3.25 -26.58 -17.24
C LYS A 127 3.08 -25.40 -18.19
N ASN A 128 2.74 -24.22 -17.68
CA ASN A 128 2.52 -23.00 -18.46
C ASN A 128 3.76 -22.08 -18.49
N LYS A 129 4.86 -22.46 -17.85
CA LYS A 129 6.06 -21.62 -17.73
C LYS A 129 6.60 -21.17 -19.08
N LYS A 130 6.67 -22.08 -20.06
CA LYS A 130 7.16 -21.76 -21.42
C LYS A 130 6.25 -20.76 -22.12
N LYS A 131 4.92 -20.89 -21.95
CA LYS A 131 3.91 -20.00 -22.54
C LYS A 131 4.05 -18.57 -22.05
N TYR A 132 4.46 -18.38 -20.80
CA TYR A 132 4.57 -17.06 -20.16
C TYR A 132 6.01 -16.61 -19.95
N LYS A 133 6.98 -17.19 -20.67
CA LYS A 133 8.40 -16.87 -20.52
C LYS A 133 8.68 -15.38 -20.68
N ASP A 134 8.13 -14.73 -21.69
CA ASP A 134 8.33 -13.31 -21.93
C ASP A 134 7.78 -12.45 -20.79
N LEU A 135 6.66 -12.85 -20.18
CA LEU A 135 6.10 -12.18 -19.02
C LEU A 135 7.01 -12.33 -17.79
N ILE A 136 7.54 -13.54 -17.57
CA ILE A 136 8.47 -13.83 -16.47
C ILE A 136 9.74 -12.99 -16.61
N ASP A 137 10.32 -12.92 -17.79
CA ASP A 137 11.53 -12.15 -18.06
C ASP A 137 11.30 -10.64 -17.80
N LYS A 138 10.12 -10.11 -18.13
CA LYS A 138 9.75 -8.72 -17.84
C LYS A 138 9.60 -8.46 -16.33
N ILE A 139 9.14 -9.44 -15.57
CA ILE A 139 8.99 -9.32 -14.12
C ILE A 139 10.36 -9.26 -13.45
N ASP A 140 11.29 -10.12 -13.86
CA ASP A 140 12.65 -10.12 -13.33
C ASP A 140 13.36 -8.77 -13.51
N HIS A 141 13.07 -8.06 -14.61
CA HIS A 141 13.60 -6.72 -14.86
C HIS A 141 12.85 -5.60 -14.12
N TYR A 142 11.69 -5.87 -13.55
CA TYR A 142 10.92 -4.84 -12.83
C TYR A 142 11.54 -4.44 -11.50
N TYR A 143 12.35 -5.33 -10.91
CA TYR A 143 13.06 -5.09 -9.65
C TYR A 143 14.33 -4.25 -9.80
N ASP A 144 14.83 -4.06 -10.99
CA ASP A 144 16.06 -3.31 -11.28
C ASP A 144 15.84 -1.78 -11.33
N TYR A 145 14.67 -1.31 -10.89
CA TYR A 145 14.34 0.13 -10.91
C TYR A 145 14.21 0.72 -9.50
#